data_2a5ab068882edf0db144fdc7634db3a0
#
_entry.id   2a5ab068882edf0db144fdc7634db3a0
#
_cell.length_a   1.000
_cell.length_b   1.000
_cell.length_c   1.000
_cell.angle_alpha   90.00
_cell.angle_beta   90.00
_cell.angle_gamma   90.00
#
_symmetry.space_group_name_H-M   'P 1'
#
loop_
_entity.id
_entity.type
_entity.pdbx_description
1 polymer ?
#
loop_
_entity_poly.entity_id
_entity_poly.type
_entity_poly.pdbx_seq_one_letter_code
_entity_poly.pdbx_strand_id
1 'polypeptide(L)'
;MIITKTPLRISFTGGGTDLPAYYEQGYGAVVSAAINKYVYITLNKRFDDTIRISYSKTEIVDTLKEIQHDIAKACMQMAGVEKGVEITSISDIPAGTGLGSSSSFTVGLLNALYSYCGERLSAHELADKACQIEIDILGHPIGKQDQFAAAYGGVNYFAFERNGIVNREKIDITEEDKRLMDNKLMMFYTGIRRSADGILAEQSAETSKKLDVLNYMREQANDMKHLLMEEGFNNRFAEMMDAGWQKKKSITNSISNDAIDTYYNKALEAGASGGKPVSYTHLTLPTT
;
A
#
# COMPACT_ATOMS: atom_id res chain seq x y z
N MET A 1 -6.12 -11.29 24.82
CA MET A 1 -5.40 -11.36 23.54
C MET A 1 -6.21 -10.64 22.48
N ILE A 2 -5.56 -9.79 21.68
CA ILE A 2 -6.15 -9.06 20.56
C ILE A 2 -5.47 -9.57 19.29
N ILE A 3 -6.25 -9.75 18.23
CA ILE A 3 -5.72 -10.16 16.91
C ILE A 3 -6.31 -9.19 15.90
N THR A 4 -5.43 -8.53 15.13
CA THR A 4 -5.83 -7.74 13.97
C THR A 4 -5.41 -8.46 12.69
N LYS A 5 -6.24 -8.31 11.66
CA LYS A 5 -6.04 -8.86 10.31
C LYS A 5 -6.16 -7.71 9.33
N THR A 6 -5.05 -7.27 8.77
CA THR A 6 -4.97 -6.07 7.93
C THR A 6 -4.58 -6.47 6.51
N PRO A 7 -5.35 -6.11 5.48
CA PRO A 7 -5.09 -6.55 4.12
C PRO A 7 -3.87 -5.83 3.51
N LEU A 8 -3.18 -6.52 2.62
CA LEU A 8 -2.28 -5.94 1.64
C LEU A 8 -3.09 -5.34 0.48
N ARG A 9 -2.46 -4.54 -0.38
CA ARG A 9 -3.14 -3.84 -1.47
C ARG A 9 -2.42 -3.95 -2.81
N ILE A 10 -3.20 -3.87 -3.87
CA ILE A 10 -2.74 -3.60 -5.23
C ILE A 10 -3.25 -2.22 -5.63
N SER A 11 -2.38 -1.37 -6.21
CA SER A 11 -2.76 -0.11 -6.82
C SER A 11 -2.95 -0.33 -8.32
N PHE A 12 -4.13 -0.07 -8.86
CA PHE A 12 -4.41 -0.24 -10.29
C PHE A 12 -3.89 0.94 -11.11
N THR A 13 -4.28 2.15 -10.74
CA THR A 13 -3.92 3.39 -11.45
C THR A 13 -3.54 4.49 -10.45
N GLY A 14 -2.89 5.54 -10.94
CA GLY A 14 -2.59 6.75 -10.16
C GLY A 14 -1.38 6.69 -9.23
N GLY A 15 -0.78 5.51 -9.02
CA GLY A 15 0.30 5.36 -8.03
C GLY A 15 1.51 6.25 -8.28
N GLY A 16 1.86 7.06 -7.27
CA GLY A 16 2.88 8.11 -7.31
C GLY A 16 2.30 9.52 -7.29
N THR A 17 0.98 9.68 -7.57
CA THR A 17 0.30 10.97 -7.40
C THR A 17 -0.12 11.22 -5.95
N ASP A 18 0.04 10.23 -5.10
CA ASP A 18 -0.15 10.27 -3.64
C ASP A 18 1.04 10.84 -2.87
N LEU A 19 2.11 11.24 -3.59
CA LEU A 19 3.29 11.89 -2.99
C LEU A 19 3.03 13.39 -2.78
N PRO A 20 3.45 13.98 -1.64
CA PRO A 20 3.31 15.42 -1.35
C PRO A 20 3.85 16.30 -2.47
N ALA A 21 5.02 15.97 -3.03
CA ALA A 21 5.64 16.71 -4.13
C ALA A 21 4.72 16.89 -5.35
N TYR A 22 3.71 16.02 -5.52
CA TYR A 22 2.74 16.13 -6.60
C TYR A 22 1.40 16.74 -6.14
N TYR A 23 0.73 16.15 -5.13
CA TYR A 23 -0.63 16.59 -4.80
C TYR A 23 -0.68 18.03 -4.24
N GLU A 24 0.39 18.54 -3.65
CA GLU A 24 0.48 19.93 -3.20
C GLU A 24 0.43 20.95 -4.34
N GLN A 25 0.66 20.53 -5.58
CA GLN A 25 0.52 21.35 -6.77
C GLN A 25 -0.91 21.37 -7.35
N GLY A 26 -1.80 20.53 -6.79
CA GLY A 26 -3.19 20.42 -7.23
C GLY A 26 -3.94 19.41 -6.39
N TYR A 27 -4.09 18.20 -6.91
CA TYR A 27 -4.55 17.02 -6.19
C TYR A 27 -3.97 15.74 -6.83
N GLY A 28 -3.88 14.67 -6.06
CA GLY A 28 -3.51 13.35 -6.55
C GLY A 28 -4.69 12.39 -6.49
N ALA A 29 -4.65 11.29 -7.24
CA ALA A 29 -5.69 10.27 -7.20
C ALA A 29 -5.15 8.88 -7.47
N VAL A 30 -5.70 7.89 -6.76
CA VAL A 30 -5.32 6.48 -6.89
C VAL A 30 -6.57 5.60 -6.82
N VAL A 31 -6.65 4.59 -7.68
CA VAL A 31 -7.57 3.46 -7.53
C VAL A 31 -6.79 2.25 -7.06
N SER A 32 -7.19 1.69 -5.93
CA SER A 32 -6.54 0.52 -5.34
C SER A 32 -7.56 -0.48 -4.77
N ALA A 33 -7.13 -1.73 -4.69
CA ALA A 33 -7.90 -2.82 -4.09
C ALA A 33 -7.11 -3.48 -2.97
N ALA A 34 -7.77 -3.76 -1.86
CA ALA A 34 -7.28 -4.71 -0.88
C ALA A 34 -7.35 -6.13 -1.47
N ILE A 35 -6.34 -6.94 -1.17
CA ILE A 35 -6.27 -8.33 -1.63
C ILE A 35 -6.42 -9.32 -0.47
N ASN A 36 -6.65 -10.58 -0.77
CA ASN A 36 -6.79 -11.66 0.20
C ASN A 36 -5.44 -12.17 0.76
N LYS A 37 -4.51 -11.25 0.95
CA LYS A 37 -3.22 -11.44 1.64
C LYS A 37 -3.12 -10.42 2.76
N TYR A 38 -2.64 -10.85 3.92
CA TYR A 38 -2.81 -10.10 5.16
C TYR A 38 -1.52 -10.01 5.95
N VAL A 39 -1.46 -8.98 6.77
CA VAL A 39 -0.59 -8.91 7.94
C VAL A 39 -1.46 -9.18 9.17
N TYR A 40 -1.05 -10.13 9.98
CA TYR A 40 -1.68 -10.47 11.26
C TYR A 40 -0.83 -9.95 12.40
N ILE A 41 -1.43 -9.21 13.31
CA ILE A 41 -0.78 -8.79 14.55
C ILE A 41 -1.52 -9.43 15.71
N THR A 42 -0.81 -10.12 16.57
CA THR A 42 -1.32 -10.54 17.87
C THR A 42 -0.70 -9.68 18.95
N LEU A 43 -1.52 -9.18 19.86
CA LEU A 43 -1.09 -8.42 21.02
C LEU A 43 -1.67 -9.06 22.29
N ASN A 44 -0.80 -9.33 23.25
CA ASN A 44 -1.18 -9.91 24.52
C ASN A 44 -0.47 -9.17 25.67
N LYS A 45 -1.14 -9.09 26.84
CA LYS A 45 -0.51 -8.61 28.07
C LYS A 45 0.49 -9.66 28.56
N ARG A 46 1.68 -9.22 28.92
CA ARG A 46 2.68 -10.07 29.60
C ARG A 46 2.43 -10.11 31.10
N PHE A 47 2.96 -11.14 31.74
CA PHE A 47 2.93 -11.25 33.18
C PHE A 47 3.97 -10.34 33.86
N ASP A 48 5.07 -10.11 33.16
CA ASP A 48 6.14 -9.19 33.54
C ASP A 48 6.02 -7.83 32.83
N ASP A 49 6.86 -6.87 33.19
CA ASP A 49 6.88 -5.54 32.60
C ASP A 49 7.70 -5.45 31.30
N THR A 50 8.28 -6.55 30.80
CA THR A 50 9.09 -6.54 29.59
C THR A 50 8.23 -6.38 28.33
N ILE A 51 8.85 -5.94 27.25
CA ILE A 51 8.25 -5.85 25.93
C ILE A 51 8.87 -6.96 25.06
N ARG A 52 8.00 -7.79 24.44
CA ARG A 52 8.45 -8.75 23.44
C ARG A 52 7.82 -8.42 22.09
N ILE A 53 8.67 -8.26 21.06
CA ILE A 53 8.21 -8.04 19.68
C ILE A 53 8.82 -9.12 18.80
N SER A 54 7.97 -9.91 18.15
CA SER A 54 8.36 -10.98 17.22
C SER A 54 7.88 -10.64 15.80
N TYR A 55 8.83 -10.57 14.87
CA TYR A 55 8.61 -10.33 13.43
C TYR A 55 9.59 -11.22 12.64
N SER A 56 10.42 -10.73 11.73
CA SER A 56 11.54 -11.49 11.16
C SER A 56 12.67 -11.74 12.17
N LYS A 57 12.64 -11.03 13.29
CA LYS A 57 13.50 -11.18 14.47
C LYS A 57 12.62 -11.20 15.71
N THR A 58 13.21 -11.53 16.86
CA THR A 58 12.56 -11.38 18.16
C THR A 58 13.40 -10.45 19.02
N GLU A 59 12.75 -9.44 19.57
CA GLU A 59 13.31 -8.50 20.54
C GLU A 59 12.60 -8.73 21.88
N ILE A 60 13.37 -8.78 22.97
CA ILE A 60 12.87 -8.75 24.35
C ILE A 60 13.65 -7.67 25.07
N VAL A 61 12.93 -6.64 25.51
CA VAL A 61 13.54 -5.42 26.06
C VAL A 61 12.76 -4.94 27.28
N ASP A 62 13.40 -4.16 28.13
CA ASP A 62 12.79 -3.60 29.34
C ASP A 62 12.11 -2.25 29.07
N THR A 63 12.58 -1.51 28.07
CA THR A 63 12.08 -0.17 27.76
C THR A 63 11.83 0.04 26.27
N LEU A 64 10.89 0.95 25.93
CA LEU A 64 10.61 1.37 24.55
C LEU A 64 11.86 1.86 23.80
N LYS A 65 12.81 2.47 24.52
CA LYS A 65 14.02 3.04 23.89
C LYS A 65 14.89 1.98 23.23
N GLU A 66 14.89 0.77 23.77
CA GLU A 66 15.72 -0.35 23.32
C GLU A 66 15.17 -1.06 22.09
N ILE A 67 13.87 -0.83 21.75
CA ILE A 67 13.24 -1.42 20.57
C ILE A 67 13.95 -0.93 19.31
N GLN A 68 14.38 -1.90 18.48
CA GLN A 68 15.06 -1.65 17.21
C GLN A 68 14.07 -1.50 16.03
N HIS A 69 12.89 -2.12 16.14
CA HIS A 69 11.83 -1.98 15.12
C HIS A 69 11.18 -0.60 15.25
N ASP A 70 11.59 0.35 14.42
CA ASP A 70 11.23 1.77 14.47
C ASP A 70 9.71 2.01 14.40
N ILE A 71 9.01 1.36 13.45
CA ILE A 71 7.55 1.47 13.33
C ILE A 71 6.86 0.96 14.61
N ALA A 72 7.28 -0.20 15.14
CA ALA A 72 6.66 -0.75 16.33
C ALA A 72 6.87 0.18 17.54
N LYS A 73 8.07 0.72 17.68
CA LYS A 73 8.40 1.71 18.69
C LYS A 73 7.53 2.96 18.58
N ALA A 74 7.41 3.54 17.39
CA ALA A 74 6.59 4.73 17.15
C ALA A 74 5.09 4.47 17.40
N CYS A 75 4.57 3.31 16.98
CA CYS A 75 3.18 2.90 17.25
C CYS A 75 2.91 2.79 18.76
N MET A 76 3.81 2.13 19.50
CA MET A 76 3.67 1.98 20.95
C MET A 76 3.73 3.33 21.67
N GLN A 77 4.66 4.21 21.26
CA GLN A 77 4.76 5.57 21.79
C GLN A 77 3.48 6.37 21.55
N MET A 78 2.95 6.33 20.32
CA MET A 78 1.72 7.05 19.95
C MET A 78 0.49 6.54 20.70
N ALA A 79 0.42 5.24 20.98
CA ALA A 79 -0.70 4.64 21.74
C ALA A 79 -0.51 4.70 23.26
N GLY A 80 0.63 5.20 23.77
CA GLY A 80 0.93 5.26 25.20
C GLY A 80 1.13 3.89 25.86
N VAL A 81 1.51 2.86 25.11
CA VAL A 81 1.79 1.51 25.61
C VAL A 81 3.29 1.36 25.83
N GLU A 82 3.74 1.44 27.08
CA GLU A 82 5.18 1.56 27.38
C GLU A 82 5.85 0.24 27.78
N LYS A 83 5.08 -0.75 28.27
CA LYS A 83 5.61 -2.01 28.81
C LYS A 83 4.56 -3.10 28.95
N GLY A 84 5.00 -4.29 29.32
CA GLY A 84 4.11 -5.40 29.71
C GLY A 84 3.30 -5.98 28.56
N VAL A 85 3.82 -5.96 27.33
CA VAL A 85 3.12 -6.47 26.15
C VAL A 85 3.98 -7.39 25.31
N GLU A 86 3.32 -8.36 24.71
CA GLU A 86 3.89 -9.22 23.66
C GLU A 86 3.15 -8.95 22.36
N ILE A 87 3.93 -8.63 21.33
CA ILE A 87 3.45 -8.35 19.97
C ILE A 87 4.09 -9.37 19.03
N THR A 88 3.28 -10.07 18.24
CA THR A 88 3.78 -10.96 17.19
C THR A 88 3.15 -10.58 15.86
N SER A 89 3.99 -10.44 14.84
CA SER A 89 3.57 -10.17 13.46
C SER A 89 3.82 -11.38 12.58
N ILE A 90 2.79 -11.77 11.84
CA ILE A 90 2.84 -12.79 10.79
C ILE A 90 2.28 -12.18 9.51
N SER A 91 2.94 -12.41 8.39
CA SER A 91 2.49 -11.89 7.09
C SER A 91 2.42 -13.02 6.05
N ASP A 92 1.35 -13.03 5.25
CA ASP A 92 1.19 -13.97 4.14
C ASP A 92 2.24 -13.76 3.05
N ILE A 93 2.81 -12.55 2.94
CA ILE A 93 3.81 -12.18 1.94
C ILE A 93 4.97 -11.46 2.66
N PRO A 94 6.23 -11.76 2.33
CA PRO A 94 7.38 -11.10 2.94
C PRO A 94 7.36 -9.58 2.82
N ALA A 95 7.97 -8.89 3.78
CA ALA A 95 8.17 -7.44 3.71
C ALA A 95 9.06 -7.04 2.51
N GLY A 96 8.92 -5.80 2.03
CA GLY A 96 9.69 -5.27 0.91
C GLY A 96 9.24 -5.78 -0.46
N THR A 97 8.01 -6.27 -0.57
CA THR A 97 7.42 -6.77 -1.83
C THR A 97 6.50 -5.76 -2.51
N GLY A 98 6.42 -4.53 -1.98
CA GLY A 98 5.71 -3.43 -2.61
C GLY A 98 4.17 -3.51 -2.58
N LEU A 99 3.62 -4.42 -1.78
CA LEU A 99 2.17 -4.59 -1.63
C LEU A 99 1.60 -3.83 -0.42
N GLY A 100 2.32 -2.82 0.09
CA GLY A 100 1.89 -2.03 1.24
C GLY A 100 2.05 -2.73 2.59
N SER A 101 2.98 -3.72 2.68
CA SER A 101 3.14 -4.53 3.90
C SER A 101 3.56 -3.73 5.13
N SER A 102 4.40 -2.70 4.98
CA SER A 102 4.79 -1.79 6.06
C SER A 102 3.56 -1.08 6.62
N SER A 103 2.80 -0.42 5.75
CA SER A 103 1.60 0.33 6.16
C SER A 103 0.51 -0.58 6.70
N SER A 104 0.36 -1.80 6.15
CA SER A 104 -0.56 -2.80 6.72
C SER A 104 -0.14 -3.25 8.12
N PHE A 105 1.18 -3.37 8.37
CA PHE A 105 1.71 -3.61 9.71
C PHE A 105 1.42 -2.42 10.63
N THR A 106 1.70 -1.19 10.20
CA THR A 106 1.48 0.03 10.99
C THR A 106 0.01 0.18 11.38
N VAL A 107 -0.90 0.08 10.41
CA VAL A 107 -2.35 0.15 10.63
C VAL A 107 -2.84 -0.97 11.57
N GLY A 108 -2.38 -2.20 11.33
CA GLY A 108 -2.76 -3.36 12.13
C GLY A 108 -2.27 -3.25 13.57
N LEU A 109 -1.03 -2.78 13.77
CA LEU A 109 -0.46 -2.60 15.09
C LEU A 109 -1.13 -1.45 15.86
N LEU A 110 -1.40 -0.32 15.21
CA LEU A 110 -2.16 0.78 15.82
C LEU A 110 -3.55 0.31 16.26
N ASN A 111 -4.26 -0.40 15.39
CA ASN A 111 -5.57 -0.94 15.72
C ASN A 111 -5.51 -1.90 16.92
N ALA A 112 -4.49 -2.74 17.01
CA ALA A 112 -4.29 -3.64 18.15
C ALA A 112 -3.99 -2.87 19.44
N LEU A 113 -3.09 -1.88 19.38
CA LEU A 113 -2.67 -1.09 20.54
C LEU A 113 -3.81 -0.23 21.09
N TYR A 114 -4.53 0.52 20.24
CA TYR A 114 -5.67 1.31 20.68
C TYR A 114 -6.80 0.42 21.23
N SER A 115 -7.08 -0.73 20.59
CA SER A 115 -8.02 -1.71 21.13
C SER A 115 -7.58 -2.26 22.50
N TYR A 116 -6.28 -2.43 22.71
CA TYR A 116 -5.72 -2.83 24.00
C TYR A 116 -5.93 -1.77 25.08
N CYS A 117 -5.85 -0.50 24.72
CA CYS A 117 -6.16 0.63 25.60
C CYS A 117 -7.66 0.85 25.81
N GLY A 118 -8.54 0.06 25.17
CA GLY A 118 -9.99 0.20 25.24
C GLY A 118 -10.57 1.25 24.29
N GLU A 119 -9.78 1.75 23.36
CA GLU A 119 -10.19 2.76 22.37
C GLU A 119 -10.46 2.09 21.01
N ARG A 120 -11.41 2.67 20.25
CA ARG A 120 -11.70 2.26 18.88
C ARG A 120 -11.53 3.45 17.95
N LEU A 121 -10.58 3.33 17.05
CA LEU A 121 -10.38 4.31 16.00
C LEU A 121 -11.16 3.92 14.74
N SER A 122 -11.65 4.92 14.02
CA SER A 122 -12.19 4.76 12.67
C SER A 122 -11.07 4.37 11.68
N ALA A 123 -11.46 3.86 10.51
CA ALA A 123 -10.48 3.56 9.45
C ALA A 123 -9.69 4.82 9.04
N HIS A 124 -10.35 5.98 9.03
CA HIS A 124 -9.70 7.24 8.69
C HIS A 124 -8.64 7.62 9.72
N GLU A 125 -9.00 7.60 11.01
CA GLU A 125 -8.05 7.91 12.10
C GLU A 125 -6.86 6.95 12.13
N LEU A 126 -7.09 5.64 11.87
CA LEU A 126 -6.02 4.66 11.76
C LEU A 126 -5.08 4.98 10.60
N ALA A 127 -5.62 5.34 9.42
CA ALA A 127 -4.84 5.70 8.26
C ALA A 127 -4.02 6.97 8.49
N ASP A 128 -4.63 8.01 9.06
CA ASP A 128 -3.94 9.28 9.36
C ASP A 128 -2.80 9.07 10.38
N LYS A 129 -3.06 8.33 11.45
CA LYS A 129 -2.01 8.02 12.44
C LYS A 129 -0.89 7.17 11.83
N ALA A 130 -1.20 6.25 10.93
CA ALA A 130 -0.20 5.47 10.23
C ALA A 130 0.64 6.35 9.29
N CYS A 131 0.02 7.29 8.56
CA CYS A 131 0.72 8.30 7.77
C CYS A 131 1.63 9.16 8.66
N GLN A 132 1.12 9.64 9.78
CA GLN A 132 1.91 10.43 10.73
C GLN A 132 3.15 9.67 11.22
N ILE A 133 3.01 8.37 11.53
CA ILE A 133 4.16 7.55 11.94
C ILE A 133 5.16 7.38 10.80
N GLU A 134 4.71 6.87 9.65
CA GLU A 134 5.63 6.48 8.57
C GLU A 134 6.24 7.69 7.87
N ILE A 135 5.45 8.75 7.63
CA ILE A 135 5.88 9.92 6.87
C ILE A 135 6.49 11.01 7.77
N ASP A 136 5.77 11.43 8.83
CA ASP A 136 6.16 12.61 9.59
C ASP A 136 7.19 12.27 10.69
N ILE A 137 7.01 11.14 11.40
CA ILE A 137 7.90 10.76 12.51
C ILE A 137 9.13 10.02 12.01
N LEU A 138 8.95 9.04 11.10
CA LEU A 138 10.06 8.22 10.61
C LEU A 138 10.70 8.76 9.33
N GLY A 139 10.06 9.70 8.64
CA GLY A 139 10.61 10.37 7.47
C GLY A 139 10.70 9.46 6.23
N HIS A 140 9.85 8.43 6.12
CA HIS A 140 9.84 7.58 4.94
C HIS A 140 9.37 8.37 3.71
N PRO A 141 10.05 8.29 2.57
CA PRO A 141 9.73 9.03 1.35
C PRO A 141 8.57 8.37 0.57
N ILE A 142 7.47 8.10 1.23
CA ILE A 142 6.30 7.38 0.71
C ILE A 142 5.08 8.30 0.61
N GLY A 143 4.09 7.88 -0.20
CA GLY A 143 2.78 8.52 -0.25
C GLY A 143 1.82 7.94 0.78
N LYS A 144 0.57 8.44 0.74
CA LYS A 144 -0.47 8.09 1.72
C LYS A 144 -1.38 6.92 1.30
N GLN A 145 -1.25 6.41 0.06
CA GLN A 145 -2.20 5.42 -0.48
C GLN A 145 -2.25 4.12 0.32
N ASP A 146 -1.10 3.67 0.84
CA ASP A 146 -0.95 2.35 1.44
C ASP A 146 -1.65 2.26 2.78
N GLN A 147 -1.50 3.28 3.62
CA GLN A 147 -2.14 3.39 4.92
C GLN A 147 -3.66 3.44 4.78
N PHE A 148 -4.16 4.25 3.84
CA PHE A 148 -5.59 4.37 3.59
C PHE A 148 -6.16 3.07 3.00
N ALA A 149 -5.50 2.45 2.03
CA ALA A 149 -5.95 1.17 1.46
C ALA A 149 -5.97 0.04 2.51
N ALA A 150 -4.96 -0.03 3.39
CA ALA A 150 -4.88 -1.02 4.47
C ALA A 150 -5.98 -0.83 5.53
N ALA A 151 -6.27 0.43 5.89
CA ALA A 151 -7.26 0.75 6.92
C ALA A 151 -8.71 0.53 6.45
N TYR A 152 -9.01 0.88 5.20
CA TYR A 152 -10.37 0.78 4.67
C TYR A 152 -10.72 -0.58 4.07
N GLY A 153 -9.75 -1.26 3.48
CA GLY A 153 -10.01 -2.49 2.73
C GLY A 153 -10.93 -2.26 1.51
N GLY A 154 -11.25 -3.31 0.77
CA GLY A 154 -12.12 -3.24 -0.40
C GLY A 154 -11.48 -2.52 -1.60
N VAL A 155 -12.30 -2.06 -2.55
CA VAL A 155 -11.85 -1.28 -3.71
C VAL A 155 -12.22 0.18 -3.50
N ASN A 156 -11.26 1.06 -3.65
CA ASN A 156 -11.45 2.47 -3.36
C ASN A 156 -10.73 3.36 -4.36
N TYR A 157 -11.33 4.50 -4.60
CA TYR A 157 -10.69 5.68 -5.12
C TYR A 157 -10.30 6.58 -3.96
N PHE A 158 -9.06 7.04 -3.94
CA PHE A 158 -8.54 8.02 -2.98
C PHE A 158 -8.11 9.26 -3.72
N ALA A 159 -8.63 10.42 -3.31
CA ALA A 159 -8.15 11.71 -3.75
C ALA A 159 -7.31 12.34 -2.63
N PHE A 160 -6.11 12.77 -2.97
CA PHE A 160 -5.15 13.42 -2.07
C PHE A 160 -5.18 14.92 -2.35
N GLU A 161 -5.82 15.66 -1.47
CA GLU A 161 -6.00 17.10 -1.64
C GLU A 161 -4.70 17.88 -1.38
N ARG A 162 -4.62 19.09 -1.92
CA ARG A 162 -3.45 19.96 -1.78
C ARG A 162 -3.04 20.22 -0.32
N ASN A 163 -3.99 20.25 0.59
CA ASN A 163 -3.77 20.42 2.03
C ASN A 163 -3.44 19.13 2.77
N GLY A 164 -3.26 18.04 2.04
CA GLY A 164 -2.93 16.72 2.59
C GLY A 164 -4.12 15.91 3.11
N ILE A 165 -5.35 16.44 3.03
CA ILE A 165 -6.58 15.68 3.34
C ILE A 165 -6.76 14.59 2.28
N VAL A 166 -7.18 13.41 2.73
CA VAL A 166 -7.48 12.28 1.85
C VAL A 166 -8.98 12.02 1.82
N ASN A 167 -9.58 12.22 0.67
CA ASN A 167 -10.97 11.89 0.42
C ASN A 167 -11.07 10.46 -0.15
N ARG A 168 -11.92 9.66 0.44
CA ARG A 168 -12.15 8.28 0.02
C ARG A 168 -13.53 8.15 -0.61
N GLU A 169 -13.58 7.54 -1.78
CA GLU A 169 -14.81 7.08 -2.42
C GLU A 169 -14.73 5.55 -2.60
N LYS A 170 -15.68 4.84 -1.98
CA LYS A 170 -15.77 3.39 -2.12
C LYS A 170 -16.27 3.06 -3.53
N ILE A 171 -15.59 2.16 -4.21
CA ILE A 171 -16.06 1.61 -5.48
C ILE A 171 -16.82 0.32 -5.15
N ASP A 172 -18.14 0.38 -5.28
CA ASP A 172 -18.99 -0.79 -5.07
C ASP A 172 -18.96 -1.69 -6.30
N ILE A 173 -18.17 -2.75 -6.22
CA ILE A 173 -18.01 -3.76 -7.26
C ILE A 173 -19.05 -4.86 -7.04
N THR A 174 -19.73 -5.27 -8.10
CA THR A 174 -20.69 -6.38 -8.06
C THR A 174 -20.03 -7.70 -7.72
N GLU A 175 -20.78 -8.68 -7.21
CA GLU A 175 -20.23 -10.02 -6.95
C GLU A 175 -19.77 -10.72 -8.23
N GLU A 176 -20.38 -10.38 -9.37
CA GLU A 176 -19.95 -10.87 -10.69
C GLU A 176 -18.60 -10.29 -11.08
N ASP A 177 -18.41 -8.98 -10.95
CA ASP A 177 -17.13 -8.33 -11.22
C ASP A 177 -16.02 -8.83 -10.31
N LYS A 178 -16.32 -9.06 -9.02
CA LYS A 178 -15.36 -9.67 -8.10
C LYS A 178 -14.89 -11.04 -8.59
N ARG A 179 -15.82 -11.89 -9.02
CA ARG A 179 -15.49 -13.21 -9.57
C ARG A 179 -14.68 -13.10 -10.86
N LEU A 180 -15.02 -12.15 -11.72
CA LEU A 180 -14.25 -11.88 -12.94
C LEU A 180 -12.84 -11.42 -12.60
N MET A 181 -12.68 -10.48 -11.65
CA MET A 181 -11.37 -10.05 -11.17
C MET A 181 -10.55 -11.20 -10.59
N ASP A 182 -11.15 -12.03 -9.72
CA ASP A 182 -10.49 -13.18 -9.11
C ASP A 182 -10.01 -14.21 -10.14
N ASN A 183 -10.76 -14.38 -11.23
CA ASN A 183 -10.46 -15.35 -12.29
C ASN A 183 -9.47 -14.80 -13.33
N LYS A 184 -9.51 -13.50 -13.60
CA LYS A 184 -8.73 -12.88 -14.68
C LYS A 184 -7.49 -12.12 -14.22
N LEU A 185 -7.41 -11.70 -12.97
CA LEU A 185 -6.22 -11.03 -12.45
C LEU A 185 -5.22 -12.06 -11.91
N MET A 186 -4.05 -12.10 -12.50
CA MET A 186 -2.96 -12.94 -12.05
C MET A 186 -1.85 -12.07 -11.46
N MET A 187 -1.31 -12.47 -10.32
CA MET A 187 -0.20 -11.80 -9.66
C MET A 187 1.00 -12.73 -9.60
N PHE A 188 2.13 -12.29 -10.16
CA PHE A 188 3.38 -13.04 -10.20
C PHE A 188 4.45 -12.35 -9.38
N TYR A 189 5.06 -13.08 -8.46
CA TYR A 189 6.23 -12.61 -7.73
C TYR A 189 7.48 -12.74 -8.61
N THR A 190 8.16 -11.62 -8.86
CA THR A 190 9.34 -11.59 -9.76
C THR A 190 10.61 -12.16 -9.12
N GLY A 191 10.63 -12.39 -7.81
CA GLY A 191 11.84 -12.75 -7.06
C GLY A 191 12.81 -11.59 -6.82
N ILE A 192 12.53 -10.42 -7.39
CA ILE A 192 13.37 -9.23 -7.28
C ILE A 192 12.95 -8.47 -6.02
N ARG A 193 13.86 -8.26 -5.08
CA ARG A 193 13.65 -7.37 -3.94
C ARG A 193 14.30 -6.03 -4.23
N ARG A 194 13.54 -4.94 -4.08
CA ARG A 194 14.02 -3.57 -4.23
C ARG A 194 13.52 -2.72 -3.06
N SER A 195 14.33 -1.76 -2.64
CA SER A 195 13.87 -0.72 -1.72
C SER A 195 12.90 0.19 -2.48
N ALA A 196 11.64 0.22 -2.07
CA ALA A 196 10.65 1.15 -2.61
C ALA A 196 11.04 2.61 -2.29
N ASP A 197 11.63 2.84 -1.13
CA ASP A 197 12.01 4.18 -0.64
C ASP A 197 12.96 4.89 -1.59
N GLY A 198 14.00 4.18 -2.08
CA GLY A 198 14.95 4.77 -3.02
C GLY A 198 14.29 5.22 -4.33
N ILE A 199 13.39 4.39 -4.87
CA ILE A 199 12.68 4.69 -6.11
C ILE A 199 11.65 5.81 -5.91
N LEU A 200 10.95 5.81 -4.78
CA LEU A 200 9.97 6.86 -4.46
C LEU A 200 10.66 8.20 -4.15
N ALA A 201 11.81 8.18 -3.51
CA ALA A 201 12.62 9.38 -3.33
C ALA A 201 13.09 9.97 -4.67
N GLU A 202 13.58 9.13 -5.59
CA GLU A 202 13.94 9.55 -6.95
C GLU A 202 12.73 10.08 -7.71
N GLN A 203 11.58 9.40 -7.66
CA GLN A 203 10.34 9.86 -8.28
C GLN A 203 9.89 11.20 -7.70
N SER A 204 9.98 11.39 -6.39
CA SER A 204 9.64 12.66 -5.73
C SER A 204 10.52 13.81 -6.21
N ALA A 205 11.83 13.57 -6.35
CA ALA A 205 12.78 14.56 -6.87
C ALA A 205 12.52 14.94 -8.34
N GLU A 206 12.06 14.01 -9.17
CA GLU A 206 11.76 14.24 -10.57
C GLU A 206 10.32 14.74 -10.83
N THR A 207 9.47 14.83 -9.79
CA THR A 207 8.04 15.19 -9.92
C THR A 207 7.82 16.46 -10.73
N SER A 208 8.57 17.53 -10.45
CA SER A 208 8.43 18.83 -11.12
C SER A 208 8.71 18.78 -12.63
N LYS A 209 9.57 17.83 -13.07
CA LYS A 209 9.92 17.64 -14.48
C LYS A 209 8.95 16.67 -15.19
N LYS A 210 8.12 15.94 -14.45
CA LYS A 210 7.26 14.87 -14.97
C LYS A 210 5.77 15.13 -14.71
N LEU A 211 5.39 16.38 -14.52
CA LEU A 211 4.00 16.75 -14.21
C LEU A 211 2.99 16.25 -15.24
N ASP A 212 3.33 16.29 -16.53
CA ASP A 212 2.43 15.82 -17.59
C ASP A 212 2.14 14.30 -17.45
N VAL A 213 3.16 13.53 -17.10
CA VAL A 213 3.00 12.07 -16.88
C VAL A 213 2.16 11.81 -15.64
N LEU A 214 2.42 12.53 -14.56
CA LEU A 214 1.67 12.38 -13.30
C LEU A 214 0.23 12.89 -13.44
N ASN A 215 0.00 13.96 -14.18
CA ASN A 215 -1.34 14.42 -14.55
C ASN A 215 -2.10 13.34 -15.33
N TYR A 216 -1.47 12.73 -16.34
CA TYR A 216 -2.07 11.62 -17.05
C TYR A 216 -2.43 10.45 -16.11
N MET A 217 -1.54 10.09 -15.18
CA MET A 217 -1.80 8.99 -14.22
C MET A 217 -2.94 9.34 -13.26
N ARG A 218 -3.08 10.60 -12.84
CA ARG A 218 -4.20 11.07 -12.05
C ARG A 218 -5.52 10.97 -12.81
N GLU A 219 -5.58 11.50 -14.04
CA GLU A 219 -6.78 11.39 -14.87
C GLU A 219 -7.15 9.93 -15.16
N GLN A 220 -6.15 9.07 -15.38
CA GLN A 220 -6.39 7.65 -15.53
C GLN A 220 -7.01 7.02 -14.26
N ALA A 221 -6.71 7.53 -13.05
CA ALA A 221 -7.38 7.08 -11.84
C ALA A 221 -8.85 7.53 -11.81
N ASN A 222 -9.15 8.73 -12.28
CA ASN A 222 -10.53 9.19 -12.46
C ASN A 222 -11.30 8.30 -13.45
N ASP A 223 -10.71 8.05 -14.61
CA ASP A 223 -11.31 7.21 -15.65
C ASP A 223 -11.52 5.76 -15.17
N MET A 224 -10.55 5.19 -14.43
CA MET A 224 -10.67 3.85 -13.85
C MET A 224 -11.79 3.77 -12.82
N LYS A 225 -11.98 4.81 -12.01
CA LYS A 225 -13.11 4.90 -11.09
C LYS A 225 -14.43 4.85 -11.86
N HIS A 226 -14.59 5.69 -12.88
CA HIS A 226 -15.80 5.71 -13.71
C HIS A 226 -16.05 4.38 -14.42
N LEU A 227 -15.00 3.79 -15.00
CA LEU A 227 -15.09 2.47 -15.62
C LEU A 227 -15.67 1.43 -14.64
N LEU A 228 -15.09 1.31 -13.45
CA LEU A 228 -15.50 0.30 -12.47
C LEU A 228 -16.90 0.55 -11.90
N MET A 229 -17.33 1.82 -11.78
CA MET A 229 -18.66 2.17 -11.25
C MET A 229 -19.78 2.06 -12.28
N GLU A 230 -19.50 2.33 -13.55
CA GLU A 230 -20.51 2.46 -14.60
C GLU A 230 -20.55 1.25 -15.53
N GLU A 231 -19.40 0.71 -15.88
CA GLU A 231 -19.27 -0.38 -16.85
C GLU A 231 -18.85 -1.72 -16.21
N GLY A 232 -18.35 -1.70 -14.97
CA GLY A 232 -17.79 -2.85 -14.28
C GLY A 232 -16.40 -3.27 -14.79
N PHE A 233 -15.99 -4.48 -14.42
CA PHE A 233 -14.70 -5.04 -14.82
C PHE A 233 -14.75 -5.61 -16.23
N ASN A 234 -14.02 -5.01 -17.16
CA ASN A 234 -13.99 -5.39 -18.58
C ASN A 234 -12.58 -5.25 -19.19
N ASN A 235 -12.43 -5.46 -20.51
CA ASN A 235 -11.14 -5.42 -21.18
C ASN A 235 -10.45 -4.04 -21.13
N ARG A 236 -11.21 -2.94 -21.07
CA ARG A 236 -10.67 -1.59 -20.92
C ARG A 236 -9.86 -1.43 -19.63
N PHE A 237 -10.20 -2.19 -18.58
CA PHE A 237 -9.41 -2.19 -17.34
C PHE A 237 -7.96 -2.62 -17.59
N ALA A 238 -7.75 -3.67 -18.39
CA ALA A 238 -6.43 -4.16 -18.75
C ALA A 238 -5.65 -3.16 -19.61
N GLU A 239 -6.31 -2.60 -20.61
CA GLU A 239 -5.74 -1.59 -21.50
C GLU A 239 -5.29 -0.34 -20.73
N MET A 240 -6.10 0.10 -19.77
CA MET A 240 -5.77 1.23 -18.90
C MET A 240 -4.58 0.92 -18.01
N MET A 241 -4.49 -0.29 -17.45
CA MET A 241 -3.33 -0.69 -16.65
C MET A 241 -2.05 -0.69 -17.47
N ASP A 242 -2.08 -1.23 -18.71
CA ASP A 242 -0.92 -1.22 -19.63
C ASP A 242 -0.51 0.21 -20.00
N ALA A 243 -1.45 1.03 -20.44
CA ALA A 243 -1.19 2.42 -20.79
C ALA A 243 -0.56 3.20 -19.63
N GLY A 244 -1.06 3.00 -18.41
CA GLY A 244 -0.49 3.58 -17.19
C GLY A 244 0.92 3.08 -16.90
N TRP A 245 1.19 1.80 -17.11
CA TRP A 245 2.53 1.25 -16.95
C TRP A 245 3.52 1.82 -17.98
N GLN A 246 3.16 1.90 -19.26
CA GLN A 246 4.00 2.48 -20.29
C GLN A 246 4.34 3.93 -19.98
N LYS A 247 3.37 4.73 -19.48
CA LYS A 247 3.61 6.10 -19.04
C LYS A 247 4.52 6.14 -17.81
N LYS A 248 4.26 5.29 -16.81
CA LYS A 248 5.03 5.27 -15.56
C LYS A 248 6.50 4.98 -15.80
N LYS A 249 6.85 4.08 -16.73
CA LYS A 249 8.25 3.80 -17.09
C LYS A 249 9.02 5.05 -17.55
N SER A 250 8.35 6.07 -18.04
CA SER A 250 9.01 7.32 -18.50
C SER A 250 9.32 8.32 -17.38
N ILE A 251 8.94 8.04 -16.13
CA ILE A 251 9.22 8.94 -14.99
C ILE A 251 10.69 8.88 -14.62
N THR A 252 11.21 7.70 -14.30
CA THR A 252 12.64 7.48 -14.05
C THR A 252 13.10 6.14 -14.64
N ASN A 253 14.41 6.01 -14.90
CA ASN A 253 14.98 4.76 -15.40
C ASN A 253 14.97 3.63 -14.35
N SER A 254 14.83 3.97 -13.08
CA SER A 254 14.80 3.01 -11.97
C SER A 254 13.45 2.28 -11.83
N ILE A 255 12.40 2.74 -12.53
CA ILE A 255 11.05 2.16 -12.46
C ILE A 255 10.95 0.77 -13.07
N SER A 256 11.72 0.48 -14.13
CA SER A 256 11.79 -0.86 -14.71
C SER A 256 13.23 -1.35 -14.81
N ASN A 257 13.42 -2.58 -15.23
CA ASN A 257 14.68 -3.18 -15.65
C ASN A 257 14.42 -4.30 -16.65
N ASP A 258 15.49 -4.78 -17.30
CA ASP A 258 15.42 -5.81 -18.34
C ASP A 258 14.67 -7.07 -17.90
N ALA A 259 14.82 -7.48 -16.64
CA ALA A 259 14.14 -8.66 -16.11
C ALA A 259 12.62 -8.43 -15.99
N ILE A 260 12.19 -7.28 -15.46
CA ILE A 260 10.77 -6.90 -15.35
C ILE A 260 10.17 -6.77 -16.74
N ASP A 261 10.85 -6.10 -17.67
CA ASP A 261 10.38 -5.93 -19.04
C ASP A 261 10.29 -7.27 -19.76
N THR A 262 11.25 -8.18 -19.53
CA THR A 262 11.22 -9.55 -20.07
C THR A 262 10.01 -10.33 -19.56
N TYR A 263 9.73 -10.29 -18.23
CA TYR A 263 8.56 -10.98 -17.68
C TYR A 263 7.26 -10.38 -18.19
N TYR A 264 7.20 -9.05 -18.28
CA TYR A 264 6.03 -8.34 -18.80
C TYR A 264 5.73 -8.74 -20.24
N ASN A 265 6.73 -8.71 -21.13
CA ASN A 265 6.58 -9.07 -22.54
C ASN A 265 6.16 -10.54 -22.69
N LYS A 266 6.77 -11.48 -21.94
CA LYS A 266 6.36 -12.88 -21.94
C LYS A 266 4.91 -13.08 -21.52
N ALA A 267 4.43 -12.27 -20.59
CA ALA A 267 3.02 -12.35 -20.18
C ALA A 267 2.08 -11.87 -21.30
N LEU A 268 2.43 -10.79 -22.01
CA LEU A 268 1.67 -10.33 -23.19
C LEU A 268 1.70 -11.38 -24.30
N GLU A 269 2.84 -11.99 -24.59
CA GLU A 269 2.97 -13.08 -25.57
C GLU A 269 2.12 -14.31 -25.19
N ALA A 270 1.94 -14.56 -23.90
CA ALA A 270 1.10 -15.63 -23.37
C ALA A 270 -0.40 -15.30 -23.32
N GLY A 271 -0.81 -14.10 -23.77
CA GLY A 271 -2.21 -13.70 -23.88
C GLY A 271 -2.72 -12.80 -22.74
N ALA A 272 -1.85 -12.20 -21.92
CA ALA A 272 -2.28 -11.15 -21.02
C ALA A 272 -2.71 -9.91 -21.79
N SER A 273 -3.85 -9.30 -21.43
CA SER A 273 -4.38 -8.11 -22.11
C SER A 273 -3.71 -6.81 -21.68
N GLY A 274 -2.86 -6.86 -20.66
CA GLY A 274 -2.16 -5.72 -20.11
C GLY A 274 -1.60 -6.04 -18.73
N GLY A 275 -1.23 -5.02 -17.97
CA GLY A 275 -0.76 -5.19 -16.60
C GLY A 275 0.16 -4.11 -16.12
N LYS A 276 0.67 -4.28 -14.92
CA LYS A 276 1.71 -3.42 -14.36
C LYS A 276 2.50 -4.12 -13.26
N PRO A 277 3.76 -3.79 -13.05
CA PRO A 277 4.46 -4.10 -11.82
C PRO A 277 3.89 -3.30 -10.65
N VAL A 278 3.65 -3.98 -9.54
CA VAL A 278 3.29 -3.34 -8.28
C VAL A 278 4.56 -3.16 -7.47
N SER A 279 4.96 -1.91 -7.24
CA SER A 279 6.20 -1.52 -6.56
C SER A 279 7.42 -2.37 -6.98
N TYR A 280 7.46 -2.72 -8.27
CA TYR A 280 8.62 -3.37 -8.94
C TYR A 280 8.91 -4.83 -8.54
N THR A 281 8.07 -5.44 -7.71
CA THR A 281 8.30 -6.80 -7.19
C THR A 281 7.25 -7.83 -7.61
N HIS A 282 6.06 -7.37 -7.98
CA HIS A 282 4.96 -8.21 -8.46
C HIS A 282 4.42 -7.68 -9.78
N LEU A 283 4.08 -8.58 -10.68
CA LEU A 283 3.34 -8.27 -11.91
C LEU A 283 1.88 -8.61 -11.68
N THR A 284 0.98 -7.65 -11.86
CA THR A 284 -0.46 -7.88 -11.91
C THR A 284 -0.90 -7.79 -13.35
N LEU A 285 -1.47 -8.87 -13.86
CA LEU A 285 -1.77 -9.06 -15.27
C LEU A 285 -3.22 -9.51 -15.42
N PRO A 286 -4.12 -8.70 -16.00
CA PRO A 286 -5.41 -9.18 -16.47
C PRO A 286 -5.21 -10.10 -17.68
N THR A 287 -5.91 -11.23 -17.66
CA THR A 287 -5.96 -12.20 -18.77
C THR A 287 -7.30 -12.08 -19.51
N THR A 288 -7.31 -12.49 -20.76
CA THR A 288 -8.51 -12.53 -21.61
C THR A 288 -9.57 -13.51 -21.10
#